data_d7f3fe0fc46e2d894a0edee0e864d3b2
#
_entry.id   d7f3fe0fc46e2d894a0edee0e864d3b2
#
_cell.length_a   1.000
_cell.length_b   1.000
_cell.length_c   1.000
_cell.angle_alpha   90.00
_cell.angle_beta   90.00
_cell.angle_gamma   90.00
#
_symmetry.space_group_name_H-M   'P 1'
#
loop_
_entity.id
_entity.type
_entity.pdbx_description
1 polymer ?
#
loop_
_entity_poly.entity_id
_entity_poly.type
_entity_poly.pdbx_seq_one_letter_code
_entity_poly.pdbx_strand_id
1 'polypeptide(L)'
;MYRIGTGYDIHKLTNGRDLIIGGVKIPYEKGLLGHSDADVLIHAIIDSMLGALALSDIGTLFPDTDPKYKGADSTVLLKHVYELIKSKGYVIENLDSNIIAQQPKMMPHIPKMRNVLSEILETDISRISVKAKTKEKMDAVGQELAIEAQAAILLKKIHSPKSIS
;
A
#
# COMPACT_ATOMS: atom_id res chain seq x y z
N MET A 1 -1.64 22.94 6.96
CA MET A 1 -2.85 22.20 6.53
C MET A 1 -2.52 20.71 6.47
N TYR A 2 -3.41 19.91 6.96
CA TYR A 2 -3.31 18.45 6.95
C TYR A 2 -4.44 17.82 6.15
N ARG A 3 -4.19 16.67 5.58
CA ARG A 3 -5.17 15.85 4.85
C ARG A 3 -5.07 14.42 5.33
N ILE A 4 -6.20 13.80 5.61
CA ILE A 4 -6.31 12.40 5.97
C ILE A 4 -6.89 11.60 4.80
N GLY A 5 -6.38 10.40 4.58
CA GLY A 5 -6.94 9.45 3.61
C GLY A 5 -6.96 8.05 4.18
N THR A 6 -7.87 7.25 3.68
CA THR A 6 -7.97 5.83 4.00
C THR A 6 -7.91 5.01 2.72
N GLY A 7 -7.39 3.80 2.82
CA GLY A 7 -7.35 2.85 1.73
C GLY A 7 -7.69 1.46 2.21
N TYR A 8 -8.29 0.69 1.33
CA TYR A 8 -8.64 -0.70 1.57
C TYR A 8 -8.46 -1.48 0.27
N ASP A 9 -7.94 -2.70 0.38
CA ASP A 9 -7.86 -3.61 -0.75
C ASP A 9 -7.98 -5.07 -0.28
N ILE A 10 -8.39 -5.94 -1.17
CA ILE A 10 -8.47 -7.38 -0.95
C ILE A 10 -8.12 -8.11 -2.23
N HIS A 11 -7.32 -9.18 -2.12
CA HIS A 11 -7.00 -10.07 -3.23
C HIS A 11 -7.17 -11.53 -2.83
N LYS A 12 -7.60 -12.34 -3.78
CA LYS A 12 -7.74 -13.79 -3.62
C LYS A 12 -6.37 -14.46 -3.57
N LEU A 13 -6.21 -15.43 -2.67
CA LEU A 13 -5.06 -16.33 -2.67
C LEU A 13 -5.23 -17.41 -3.75
N THR A 14 -4.16 -17.66 -4.49
CA THR A 14 -4.15 -18.67 -5.56
C THR A 14 -2.79 -19.36 -5.66
N ASN A 15 -2.77 -20.57 -6.19
CA ASN A 15 -1.53 -21.29 -6.47
C ASN A 15 -0.79 -20.69 -7.66
N GLY A 16 0.53 -20.89 -7.72
CA GLY A 16 1.34 -20.55 -8.88
C GLY A 16 1.70 -19.08 -9.01
N ARG A 17 1.53 -18.29 -7.95
CA ARG A 17 1.97 -16.89 -7.89
C ARG A 17 2.82 -16.65 -6.66
N ASP A 18 3.78 -15.72 -6.81
CA ASP A 18 4.54 -15.21 -5.67
C ASP A 18 3.64 -14.38 -4.75
N LEU A 19 3.84 -14.49 -3.46
CA LEU A 19 3.19 -13.65 -2.46
C LEU A 19 4.07 -12.42 -2.21
N ILE A 20 3.61 -11.26 -2.65
CA ILE A 20 4.33 -9.99 -2.49
C ILE A 20 3.43 -9.03 -1.70
N ILE A 21 3.89 -8.60 -0.53
CA ILE A 21 3.16 -7.68 0.35
C ILE A 21 4.14 -6.64 0.90
N GLY A 22 3.79 -5.36 0.76
CA GLY A 22 4.67 -4.28 1.18
C GLY A 22 5.99 -4.23 0.41
N GLY A 23 6.00 -4.67 -0.84
CA GLY A 23 7.18 -4.79 -1.67
C GLY A 23 8.11 -5.93 -1.29
N VAL A 24 7.68 -6.84 -0.43
CA VAL A 24 8.49 -7.96 0.08
C VAL A 24 7.91 -9.29 -0.38
N LYS A 25 8.76 -10.12 -0.97
CA LYS A 25 8.38 -11.50 -1.32
C LYS A 25 8.38 -12.35 -0.06
N ILE A 26 7.23 -12.95 0.24
CA ILE A 26 7.01 -13.78 1.41
C ILE A 26 7.00 -15.24 0.98
N PRO A 27 7.81 -16.12 1.62
CA PRO A 27 7.75 -17.56 1.34
C PRO A 27 6.39 -18.13 1.71
N TYR A 28 5.66 -18.59 0.71
CA TYR A 28 4.35 -19.22 0.89
C TYR A 28 3.98 -19.98 -0.40
N GLU A 29 3.16 -21.00 -0.28
CA GLU A 29 2.73 -21.84 -1.40
C GLU A 29 1.77 -21.15 -2.37
N LYS A 30 1.11 -20.07 -1.91
CA LYS A 30 0.16 -19.28 -2.69
C LYS A 30 0.62 -17.82 -2.77
N GLY A 31 0.17 -17.14 -3.78
CA GLY A 31 0.28 -15.69 -3.91
C GLY A 31 -1.07 -15.05 -4.15
N LEU A 32 -1.08 -13.73 -4.27
CA LEU A 32 -2.29 -12.96 -4.50
C LEU A 32 -2.58 -12.83 -6.00
N LEU A 33 -3.83 -12.98 -6.38
CA LEU A 33 -4.29 -12.87 -7.76
C LEU A 33 -4.70 -11.43 -8.06
N GLY A 34 -4.16 -10.89 -9.16
CA GLY A 34 -4.51 -9.56 -9.65
C GLY A 34 -3.81 -9.26 -10.96
N HIS A 35 -4.15 -8.12 -11.57
CA HIS A 35 -3.58 -7.67 -12.84
C HIS A 35 -2.10 -7.29 -12.70
N SER A 36 -1.74 -6.61 -11.61
CA SER A 36 -0.36 -6.32 -11.20
C SER A 36 0.24 -7.48 -10.39
N ASP A 37 1.25 -7.23 -9.56
CA ASP A 37 1.76 -8.19 -8.57
C ASP A 37 0.77 -8.46 -7.42
N ALA A 38 -0.36 -7.75 -7.40
CA ALA A 38 -1.42 -7.84 -6.39
C ALA A 38 -0.95 -7.56 -4.96
N ASP A 39 0.02 -6.65 -4.78
CA ASP A 39 0.48 -6.21 -3.47
C ASP A 39 -0.64 -5.45 -2.75
N VAL A 40 -1.39 -6.18 -1.94
CA VAL A 40 -2.60 -5.67 -1.27
C VAL A 40 -2.29 -4.50 -0.32
N LEU A 41 -1.13 -4.52 0.33
CA LEU A 41 -0.74 -3.44 1.25
C LEU A 41 -0.40 -2.16 0.49
N ILE A 42 0.42 -2.25 -0.55
CA ILE A 42 0.79 -1.08 -1.35
C ILE A 42 -0.44 -0.50 -2.04
N HIS A 43 -1.37 -1.32 -2.54
CA HIS A 43 -2.60 -0.83 -3.15
C HIS A 43 -3.46 -0.04 -2.16
N ALA A 44 -3.60 -0.52 -0.92
CA ALA A 44 -4.30 0.22 0.13
C ALA A 44 -3.60 1.56 0.47
N ILE A 45 -2.27 1.56 0.51
CA ILE A 45 -1.48 2.78 0.77
C ILE A 45 -1.66 3.79 -0.38
N ILE A 46 -1.61 3.34 -1.63
CA ILE A 46 -1.86 4.20 -2.80
C ILE A 46 -3.23 4.86 -2.71
N ASP A 47 -4.28 4.08 -2.44
CA ASP A 47 -5.62 4.61 -2.31
C ASP A 47 -5.75 5.61 -1.16
N SER A 48 -5.06 5.39 -0.04
CA SER A 48 -5.06 6.34 1.08
C SER A 48 -4.44 7.69 0.68
N MET A 49 -3.37 7.66 -0.09
CA MET A 49 -2.73 8.90 -0.57
C MET A 49 -3.62 9.66 -1.56
N LEU A 50 -4.19 8.95 -2.52
CA LEU A 50 -5.09 9.55 -3.51
C LEU A 50 -6.34 10.11 -2.85
N GLY A 51 -6.94 9.35 -1.93
CA GLY A 51 -8.12 9.77 -1.19
C GLY A 51 -7.87 11.02 -0.33
N ALA A 52 -6.70 11.14 0.29
CA ALA A 52 -6.34 12.31 1.08
C ALA A 52 -6.40 13.61 0.29
N LEU A 53 -6.09 13.59 -1.01
CA LEU A 53 -6.12 14.74 -1.90
C LEU A 53 -7.34 14.73 -2.85
N ALA A 54 -8.31 13.85 -2.63
CA ALA A 54 -9.50 13.69 -3.48
C ALA A 54 -9.16 13.45 -4.96
N LEU A 55 -8.14 12.62 -5.22
CA LEU A 55 -7.64 12.30 -6.56
C LEU A 55 -8.17 10.95 -7.10
N SER A 56 -9.26 10.44 -6.51
CA SER A 56 -9.88 9.17 -6.87
C SER A 56 -9.11 7.97 -6.29
N ASP A 57 -8.85 6.93 -7.07
CA ASP A 57 -8.29 5.67 -6.62
C ASP A 57 -7.25 5.09 -7.60
N ILE A 58 -6.63 3.99 -7.20
CA ILE A 58 -5.61 3.30 -8.00
C ILE A 58 -6.15 2.82 -9.35
N GLY A 59 -7.39 2.34 -9.40
CA GLY A 59 -8.01 1.84 -10.63
C GLY A 59 -8.23 2.93 -11.68
N THR A 60 -8.39 4.17 -11.26
CA THR A 60 -8.50 5.33 -12.15
C THR A 60 -7.16 5.69 -12.79
N LEU A 61 -6.06 5.66 -12.02
CA LEU A 61 -4.72 5.96 -12.53
C LEU A 61 -4.10 4.81 -13.30
N PHE A 62 -4.35 3.58 -12.87
CA PHE A 62 -3.74 2.37 -13.41
C PHE A 62 -4.82 1.32 -13.70
N PRO A 63 -5.64 1.52 -14.77
CA PRO A 63 -6.75 0.62 -15.07
C PRO A 63 -6.29 -0.82 -15.32
N ASP A 64 -7.00 -1.79 -14.74
CA ASP A 64 -6.77 -3.23 -14.98
C ASP A 64 -6.96 -3.63 -16.45
N THR A 65 -7.68 -2.81 -17.22
CA THR A 65 -7.89 -3.01 -18.64
C THR A 65 -6.70 -2.58 -19.50
N ASP A 66 -5.74 -1.83 -18.94
CA ASP A 66 -4.56 -1.37 -19.66
C ASP A 66 -3.45 -2.43 -19.61
N PRO A 67 -3.07 -3.04 -20.77
CA PRO A 67 -2.02 -4.06 -20.81
C PRO A 67 -0.66 -3.59 -20.28
N LYS A 68 -0.43 -2.26 -20.27
CA LYS A 68 0.79 -1.63 -19.75
C LYS A 68 1.06 -1.97 -18.28
N TYR A 69 -0.01 -2.18 -17.49
CA TYR A 69 0.11 -2.46 -16.06
C TYR A 69 0.01 -3.94 -15.71
N LYS A 70 -0.12 -4.82 -16.70
CA LYS A 70 -0.13 -6.26 -16.46
C LYS A 70 1.21 -6.70 -15.86
N GLY A 71 1.15 -7.37 -14.70
CA GLY A 71 2.33 -7.78 -13.95
C GLY A 71 3.15 -6.65 -13.36
N ALA A 72 2.60 -5.43 -13.29
CA ALA A 72 3.33 -4.27 -12.79
C ALA A 72 3.80 -4.46 -11.35
N ASP A 73 5.01 -3.98 -11.09
CA ASP A 73 5.56 -3.89 -9.73
C ASP A 73 4.87 -2.73 -8.98
N SER A 74 4.13 -3.07 -7.94
CA SER A 74 3.38 -2.08 -7.16
C SER A 74 4.27 -1.06 -6.45
N THR A 75 5.54 -1.38 -6.18
CA THR A 75 6.49 -0.41 -5.63
C THR A 75 6.76 0.74 -6.61
N VAL A 76 6.78 0.45 -7.90
CA VAL A 76 6.91 1.46 -8.96
C VAL A 76 5.66 2.33 -9.03
N LEU A 77 4.48 1.73 -8.92
CA LEU A 77 3.21 2.46 -8.87
C LEU A 77 3.15 3.38 -7.65
N LEU A 78 3.57 2.88 -6.48
CA LEU A 78 3.63 3.66 -5.24
C LEU A 78 4.53 4.88 -5.39
N LYS A 79 5.72 4.69 -5.94
CA LYS A 79 6.66 5.80 -6.19
C LYS A 79 6.05 6.86 -7.11
N HIS A 80 5.40 6.43 -8.18
CA HIS A 80 4.72 7.33 -9.12
C HIS A 80 3.63 8.16 -8.42
N VAL A 81 2.80 7.53 -7.61
CA VAL A 81 1.76 8.23 -6.85
C VAL A 81 2.36 9.19 -5.84
N TYR A 82 3.43 8.79 -5.13
CA TYR A 82 4.07 9.70 -4.18
C TYR A 82 4.68 10.92 -4.86
N GLU A 83 5.28 10.78 -6.04
CA GLU A 83 5.74 11.93 -6.83
C GLU A 83 4.58 12.87 -7.18
N LEU A 84 3.41 12.33 -7.50
CA LEU A 84 2.19 13.12 -7.73
C LEU A 84 1.79 13.89 -6.46
N ILE A 85 1.81 13.24 -5.29
CA ILE A 85 1.51 13.88 -3.99
C ILE A 85 2.48 15.03 -3.72
N LYS A 86 3.79 14.80 -3.93
CA LYS A 86 4.81 15.84 -3.75
C LYS A 86 4.61 17.01 -4.71
N SER A 87 4.24 16.73 -5.96
CA SER A 87 3.97 17.79 -6.95
C SER A 87 2.82 18.72 -6.55
N LYS A 88 1.92 18.23 -5.69
CA LYS A 88 0.82 19.01 -5.14
C LYS A 88 1.19 19.74 -3.84
N GLY A 89 2.44 19.65 -3.42
CA GLY A 89 2.98 20.35 -2.25
C GLY A 89 2.72 19.64 -0.92
N TYR A 90 2.57 18.32 -0.94
CA TYR A 90 2.33 17.53 0.28
C TYR A 90 3.45 16.52 0.53
N VAL A 91 3.66 16.23 1.80
CA VAL A 91 4.54 15.16 2.27
C VAL A 91 3.79 14.31 3.30
N ILE A 92 4.31 13.12 3.56
CA ILE A 92 3.72 12.23 4.57
C ILE A 92 4.11 12.70 5.96
N GLU A 93 3.11 12.92 6.81
CA GLU A 93 3.32 13.14 8.24
C GLU A 93 3.43 11.81 8.97
N ASN A 94 2.48 10.88 8.73
CA ASN A 94 2.59 9.49 9.15
C ASN A 94 1.66 8.59 8.33
N LEU A 95 1.99 7.31 8.35
CA LEU A 95 1.23 6.23 7.70
C LEU A 95 1.03 5.11 8.71
N ASP A 96 -0.21 4.68 8.90
CA ASP A 96 -0.55 3.47 9.65
C ASP A 96 -1.28 2.49 8.74
N SER A 97 -1.06 1.21 8.96
CA SER A 97 -1.64 0.17 8.12
C SER A 97 -1.82 -1.15 8.84
N ASN A 98 -2.77 -1.95 8.35
CA ASN A 98 -3.04 -3.29 8.79
C ASN A 98 -2.97 -4.26 7.63
N ILE A 99 -2.28 -5.39 7.82
CA ILE A 99 -2.40 -6.56 6.96
C ILE A 99 -3.28 -7.56 7.69
N ILE A 100 -4.34 -7.99 7.05
CA ILE A 100 -5.31 -8.92 7.63
C ILE A 100 -5.22 -10.22 6.87
N ALA A 101 -4.59 -11.22 7.49
CA ALA A 101 -4.31 -12.52 6.90
C ALA A 101 -4.37 -13.61 7.95
N GLN A 102 -5.03 -14.72 7.65
CA GLN A 102 -5.03 -15.87 8.53
C GLN A 102 -3.69 -16.60 8.44
N GLN A 103 -3.16 -16.76 7.24
CA GLN A 103 -1.86 -17.31 6.91
C GLN A 103 -1.29 -16.61 5.68
N PRO A 104 0.05 -16.55 5.50
CA PRO A 104 1.09 -16.88 6.47
C PRO A 104 1.24 -15.81 7.55
N LYS A 105 2.06 -16.06 8.58
CA LYS A 105 2.41 -15.06 9.59
C LYS A 105 3.17 -13.90 8.96
N MET A 106 2.68 -12.69 9.17
CA MET A 106 3.25 -11.47 8.60
C MET A 106 4.32 -10.83 9.47
N MET A 107 4.24 -11.01 10.79
CA MET A 107 5.12 -10.33 11.74
C MET A 107 6.62 -10.44 11.41
N PRO A 108 7.18 -11.60 11.01
CA PRO A 108 8.60 -11.70 10.67
C PRO A 108 9.02 -10.81 9.47
N HIS A 109 8.08 -10.42 8.64
CA HIS A 109 8.33 -9.68 7.40
C HIS A 109 8.07 -8.17 7.53
N ILE A 110 7.42 -7.74 8.61
CA ILE A 110 7.05 -6.34 8.82
C ILE A 110 8.27 -5.40 8.84
N PRO A 111 9.39 -5.71 9.52
CA PRO A 111 10.55 -4.83 9.50
C PRO A 111 11.05 -4.52 8.09
N LYS A 112 11.07 -5.52 7.21
CA LYS A 112 11.48 -5.37 5.82
C LYS A 112 10.49 -4.54 5.00
N MET A 113 9.20 -4.75 5.21
CA MET A 113 8.14 -3.94 4.58
C MET A 113 8.29 -2.46 4.96
N ARG A 114 8.50 -2.18 6.23
CA ARG A 114 8.69 -0.81 6.72
C ARG A 114 9.92 -0.15 6.10
N ASN A 115 11.01 -0.88 5.95
CA ASN A 115 12.22 -0.38 5.28
C ASN A 115 11.95 -0.03 3.81
N VAL A 116 11.30 -0.92 3.08
CA VAL A 116 10.92 -0.69 1.67
C VAL A 116 10.04 0.54 1.54
N LEU A 117 9.00 0.64 2.36
CA LEU A 117 8.08 1.78 2.34
C LEU A 117 8.78 3.09 2.73
N SER A 118 9.64 3.08 3.73
CA SER A 118 10.42 4.24 4.16
C SER A 118 11.28 4.79 3.03
N GLU A 119 11.95 3.94 2.28
CA GLU A 119 12.78 4.34 1.14
C GLU A 119 11.94 4.94 0.01
N ILE A 120 10.87 4.26 -0.41
CA ILE A 120 10.02 4.71 -1.51
C ILE A 120 9.33 6.03 -1.17
N LEU A 121 8.84 6.15 0.06
CA LEU A 121 8.06 7.29 0.53
C LEU A 121 8.94 8.41 1.11
N GLU A 122 10.27 8.26 1.06
CA GLU A 122 11.22 9.26 1.55
C GLU A 122 10.85 9.79 2.95
N THR A 123 10.44 8.87 3.83
CA THR A 123 9.86 9.18 5.13
C THR A 123 10.55 8.37 6.21
N ASP A 124 10.86 8.99 7.34
CA ASP A 124 11.50 8.30 8.45
C ASP A 124 10.65 7.08 8.89
N ILE A 125 11.33 5.97 9.17
CA ILE A 125 10.68 4.71 9.51
C ILE A 125 9.78 4.82 10.75
N SER A 126 10.08 5.74 11.67
CA SER A 126 9.25 6.00 12.86
C SER A 126 7.85 6.52 12.52
N ARG A 127 7.64 6.99 11.28
CA ARG A 127 6.35 7.49 10.79
C ARG A 127 5.57 6.45 9.99
N ILE A 128 6.10 5.24 9.87
CA ILE A 128 5.51 4.17 9.06
C ILE A 128 5.20 2.98 9.96
N SER A 129 3.93 2.70 10.16
CA SER A 129 3.44 1.59 10.97
C SER A 129 2.80 0.54 10.07
N VAL A 130 3.17 -0.72 10.28
CA VAL A 130 2.54 -1.88 9.67
C VAL A 130 2.22 -2.87 10.79
N LYS A 131 0.95 -3.23 10.92
CA LYS A 131 0.46 -4.20 11.90
C LYS A 131 -0.13 -5.40 11.18
N ALA A 132 -0.09 -6.55 11.80
CA ALA A 132 -0.68 -7.77 11.27
C ALA A 132 -1.80 -8.26 12.19
N LYS A 133 -2.91 -8.69 11.60
CA LYS A 133 -4.07 -9.25 12.28
C LYS A 133 -4.55 -10.50 11.58
N THR A 134 -5.03 -11.47 12.33
CA THR A 134 -5.83 -12.56 11.78
C THR A 134 -7.31 -12.15 11.71
N LYS A 135 -8.12 -12.97 11.08
CA LYS A 135 -9.59 -12.82 11.10
C LYS A 135 -10.26 -13.77 12.10
N GLU A 136 -9.50 -14.35 13.03
CA GLU A 136 -10.03 -15.31 13.99
C GLU A 136 -10.81 -16.44 13.28
N LYS A 137 -10.32 -16.88 12.12
CA LYS A 137 -10.92 -17.89 11.25
C LYS A 137 -12.32 -17.52 10.71
N MET A 138 -12.69 -16.25 10.80
CA MET A 138 -13.97 -15.73 10.29
C MET A 138 -13.84 -15.30 8.83
N ASP A 139 -14.93 -15.40 8.06
CA ASP A 139 -15.08 -15.00 6.66
C ASP A 139 -14.05 -15.63 5.69
N ALA A 140 -13.98 -15.09 4.46
CA ALA A 140 -13.09 -15.58 3.42
C ALA A 140 -11.60 -15.43 3.78
N VAL A 141 -11.23 -14.36 4.46
CA VAL A 141 -9.85 -14.14 4.90
C VAL A 141 -9.49 -15.12 6.00
N GLY A 142 -10.39 -15.34 6.96
CA GLY A 142 -10.22 -16.32 8.03
C GLY A 142 -10.17 -17.76 7.55
N GLN A 143 -10.73 -18.04 6.36
CA GLN A 143 -10.68 -19.36 5.69
C GLN A 143 -9.47 -19.49 4.75
N GLU A 144 -8.53 -18.54 4.79
CA GLU A 144 -7.31 -18.58 3.98
C GLU A 144 -7.58 -18.49 2.46
N LEU A 145 -8.68 -17.85 2.06
CA LEU A 145 -9.04 -17.66 0.66
C LEU A 145 -8.58 -16.30 0.10
N ALA A 146 -8.30 -15.36 0.97
CA ALA A 146 -7.91 -13.99 0.60
C ALA A 146 -7.03 -13.35 1.67
N ILE A 147 -6.36 -12.26 1.29
CA ILE A 147 -5.68 -11.33 2.21
C ILE A 147 -6.21 -9.94 1.93
N GLU A 148 -6.47 -9.19 2.99
CA GLU A 148 -6.90 -7.80 2.88
C GLU A 148 -5.92 -6.87 3.61
N ALA A 149 -5.94 -5.59 3.25
CA ALA A 149 -5.15 -4.55 3.89
C ALA A 149 -5.96 -3.28 4.03
N GLN A 150 -5.63 -2.52 5.06
CA GLN A 150 -6.16 -1.20 5.33
C GLN A 150 -5.02 -0.23 5.56
N ALA A 151 -5.18 1.00 5.12
CA ALA A 151 -4.21 2.06 5.36
C ALA A 151 -4.91 3.36 5.75
N ALA A 152 -4.27 4.12 6.60
CA ALA A 152 -4.64 5.49 6.92
C ALA A 152 -3.39 6.36 6.85
N ILE A 153 -3.49 7.49 6.16
CA ILE A 153 -2.36 8.39 5.96
C ILE A 153 -2.73 9.79 6.40
N LEU A 154 -1.78 10.47 7.02
CA LEU A 154 -1.84 11.90 7.27
C LEU A 154 -0.80 12.58 6.39
N LEU A 155 -1.26 13.46 5.51
CA LEU A 155 -0.42 14.31 4.68
C LEU A 155 -0.35 15.71 5.27
N LYS A 156 0.81 16.33 5.16
CA LYS A 156 1.05 17.70 5.58
C LYS A 156 1.44 18.54 4.37
N LYS A 157 0.80 19.71 4.21
CA LYS A 157 1.21 20.66 3.19
C LYS A 157 2.51 21.33 3.60
N ILE A 158 3.50 21.28 2.72
CA ILE A 158 4.74 22.05 2.88
C ILE A 158 4.52 23.46 2.35
N HIS A 159 4.99 24.45 3.12
CA HIS A 159 5.01 25.83 2.64
C HIS A 159 6.14 25.96 1.62
N SER A 160 5.82 26.40 0.40
CA SER A 160 6.86 26.88 -0.50
C SER A 160 7.63 28.01 0.21
N PRO A 161 8.98 28.04 0.14
CA PRO A 161 9.71 29.21 0.63
C PRO A 161 9.14 30.42 -0.07
N LYS A 162 8.71 31.42 0.72
CA LYS A 162 8.28 32.70 0.14
C LYS A 162 9.44 33.18 -0.73
N SER A 163 9.19 33.35 -2.01
CA SER A 163 10.11 34.10 -2.88
C SER A 163 10.35 35.45 -2.20
N ILE A 164 11.55 35.65 -1.72
CA ILE A 164 12.00 36.95 -1.24
C ILE A 164 12.06 37.80 -2.48
N SER A 165 11.06 38.64 -2.65
CA SER A 165 11.05 39.71 -3.65
C SER A 165 11.89 40.87 -3.16
#